data_0dd6bfe1f0a1c33c66398281f4f3cf3c
#
_entry.id   0dd6bfe1f0a1c33c66398281f4f3cf3c
#
_cell.length_a   1.000
_cell.length_b   1.000
_cell.length_c   1.000
_cell.angle_alpha   90.00
_cell.angle_beta   90.00
_cell.angle_gamma   90.00
#
_symmetry.space_group_name_H-M   'P 1'
#
loop_
_entity.id
_entity.type
_entity.pdbx_description
1 polymer ?
#
loop_
_entity_poly.entity_id
_entity_poly.type
_entity_poly.pdbx_seq_one_letter_code
_entity_poly.pdbx_strand_id
1 'polypeptide(L)'
;MFDTEMVSARDIRCQKIVAVIPAYNEERFIGSVVLRAQKYAHTVVVVDDGSTDATADVAEAAGAIVIRHTQNQGKGGALNTGFRKARELSPDVVITLDADGQHVPDEMNVVAGPVLEGHADIAVGSRYLEKKSVVPLHRVWGHQIFNFMTSSMAGVALSDSQSGFRAFSPQAVGAIWFQERGFSVESEMQFLANEHQLRMTEVPITIHYHDRPKRSVIAHGLMVLNGILRLVGQYRPLLFFAMPGILFILAGMVWGIRVVDIYLDFRTLPVGYALISVLFSIVGMLGLFTGVILHSVRGLLLELIRPKEERDADG
;
A
#
# COMPACT_ATOMS: atom_id res chain seq x y z
N MET A 1 -4.76 24.22 -18.74
CA MET A 1 -5.11 23.87 -20.12
C MET A 1 -3.98 22.99 -20.56
N PHE A 2 -4.08 21.70 -20.22
CA PHE A 2 -3.06 20.72 -20.59
C PHE A 2 -3.49 20.14 -21.93
N ASP A 3 -2.69 20.39 -22.96
CA ASP A 3 -2.85 19.78 -24.27
C ASP A 3 -2.69 18.27 -24.11
N THR A 4 -3.82 17.58 -24.28
CA THR A 4 -3.85 16.13 -24.39
C THR A 4 -3.44 15.82 -25.83
N GLU A 5 -2.15 15.90 -26.14
CA GLU A 5 -1.62 15.26 -27.33
C GLU A 5 -1.78 13.75 -27.11
N MET A 6 -2.68 13.17 -27.88
CA MET A 6 -2.90 11.73 -27.95
C MET A 6 -1.57 11.07 -28.30
N VAL A 7 -0.94 10.42 -27.30
CA VAL A 7 0.14 9.47 -27.55
C VAL A 7 -0.36 8.50 -28.62
N SER A 8 0.31 8.49 -29.74
CA SER A 8 -0.11 7.72 -30.90
C SER A 8 -0.21 6.25 -30.48
N ALA A 9 -1.38 5.66 -30.67
CA ALA A 9 -1.67 4.23 -30.39
C ALA A 9 -0.70 3.26 -31.09
N ARG A 10 0.22 3.76 -31.93
CA ARG A 10 1.28 3.01 -32.61
C ARG A 10 2.51 2.76 -31.72
N ASP A 11 2.87 3.67 -30.79
CA ASP A 11 4.10 3.51 -29.98
C ASP A 11 3.92 2.49 -28.84
N ILE A 12 2.72 2.38 -28.27
CA ILE A 12 2.45 1.45 -27.16
C ILE A 12 2.51 -0.02 -27.61
N ARG A 13 2.23 -0.32 -28.88
CA ARG A 13 2.26 -1.70 -29.40
C ARG A 13 3.66 -2.30 -29.52
N CYS A 14 4.71 -1.50 -29.48
CA CYS A 14 6.10 -1.97 -29.51
C CYS A 14 6.66 -2.25 -28.11
N GLN A 15 5.98 -1.82 -27.04
CA GLN A 15 6.46 -1.93 -25.67
C GLN A 15 5.93 -3.18 -24.99
N LYS A 16 6.82 -3.90 -24.32
CA LYS A 16 6.51 -5.20 -23.70
C LYS A 16 5.80 -5.03 -22.37
N ILE A 17 4.47 -5.10 -22.39
CA ILE A 17 3.61 -5.01 -21.20
C ILE A 17 3.39 -6.41 -20.63
N VAL A 18 3.64 -6.60 -19.33
CA VAL A 18 3.30 -7.81 -18.59
C VAL A 18 2.23 -7.48 -17.54
N ALA A 19 1.10 -8.18 -17.61
CA ALA A 19 0.05 -8.09 -16.59
C ALA A 19 0.27 -9.15 -15.51
N VAL A 20 0.20 -8.73 -14.23
CA VAL A 20 0.28 -9.62 -13.05
C VAL A 20 -1.04 -9.57 -12.31
N ILE A 21 -1.70 -10.71 -12.16
CA ILE A 21 -3.02 -10.85 -11.57
C ILE A 21 -2.93 -11.81 -10.38
N PRO A 22 -2.89 -11.32 -9.13
CA PRO A 22 -3.05 -12.17 -7.97
C PRO A 22 -4.49 -12.66 -7.87
N ALA A 23 -4.72 -13.96 -7.69
CA ALA A 23 -6.04 -14.56 -7.65
C ALA A 23 -6.18 -15.55 -6.48
N TYR A 24 -7.34 -15.53 -5.81
CA TYR A 24 -7.70 -16.49 -4.77
C TYR A 24 -9.21 -16.70 -4.74
N ASN A 25 -9.67 -17.88 -5.20
CA ASN A 25 -11.09 -18.24 -5.30
C ASN A 25 -11.89 -17.23 -6.15
N GLU A 26 -11.43 -17.00 -7.39
CA GLU A 26 -12.05 -16.07 -8.35
C GLU A 26 -12.36 -16.75 -9.69
N GLU A 27 -12.70 -18.06 -9.69
CA GLU A 27 -13.03 -18.84 -10.89
C GLU A 27 -14.09 -18.17 -11.80
N ARG A 28 -15.00 -17.39 -11.18
CA ARG A 28 -16.10 -16.72 -11.87
C ARG A 28 -15.62 -15.61 -12.82
N PHE A 29 -14.56 -14.90 -12.46
CA PHE A 29 -14.15 -13.69 -13.18
C PHE A 29 -12.81 -13.82 -13.88
N ILE A 30 -11.90 -14.65 -13.34
CA ILE A 30 -10.51 -14.72 -13.79
C ILE A 30 -10.37 -14.93 -15.31
N GLY A 31 -11.18 -15.80 -15.91
CA GLY A 31 -11.12 -16.07 -17.34
C GLY A 31 -11.41 -14.82 -18.18
N SER A 32 -12.44 -14.06 -17.82
CA SER A 32 -12.81 -12.84 -18.53
C SER A 32 -11.76 -11.73 -18.34
N VAL A 33 -11.16 -11.63 -17.14
CA VAL A 33 -10.09 -10.66 -16.83
C VAL A 33 -8.85 -10.98 -17.68
N VAL A 34 -8.43 -12.25 -17.74
CA VAL A 34 -7.28 -12.69 -18.55
C VAL A 34 -7.50 -12.39 -20.02
N LEU A 35 -8.63 -12.83 -20.62
CA LEU A 35 -8.93 -12.63 -22.03
C LEU A 35 -8.99 -11.14 -22.43
N ARG A 36 -9.46 -10.27 -21.55
CA ARG A 36 -9.47 -8.82 -21.79
C ARG A 36 -8.09 -8.22 -21.62
N ALA A 37 -7.33 -8.62 -20.59
CA ALA A 37 -5.97 -8.15 -20.37
C ALA A 37 -5.02 -8.50 -21.52
N GLN A 38 -5.16 -9.66 -22.14
CA GLN A 38 -4.38 -10.10 -23.32
C GLN A 38 -4.50 -9.19 -24.54
N LYS A 39 -5.54 -8.36 -24.61
CA LYS A 39 -5.68 -7.37 -25.72
C LYS A 39 -4.68 -6.23 -25.59
N TYR A 40 -4.16 -5.99 -24.37
CA TYR A 40 -3.32 -4.85 -24.02
C TYR A 40 -1.95 -5.26 -23.45
N ALA A 41 -1.84 -6.49 -22.93
CA ALA A 41 -0.58 -7.04 -22.42
C ALA A 41 -0.02 -8.10 -23.38
N HIS A 42 1.31 -8.12 -23.54
CA HIS A 42 2.01 -9.16 -24.28
C HIS A 42 1.99 -10.51 -23.57
N THR A 43 1.96 -10.47 -22.24
CA THR A 43 1.89 -11.66 -21.40
C THR A 43 1.05 -11.37 -20.17
N VAL A 44 0.17 -12.29 -19.83
CA VAL A 44 -0.62 -12.27 -18.59
C VAL A 44 -0.11 -13.37 -17.67
N VAL A 45 0.33 -12.99 -16.49
CA VAL A 45 0.78 -13.88 -15.42
C VAL A 45 -0.29 -13.86 -14.33
N VAL A 46 -0.90 -15.01 -14.07
CA VAL A 46 -1.82 -15.20 -12.94
C VAL A 46 -1.07 -15.93 -11.83
N VAL A 47 -1.12 -15.39 -10.63
CA VAL A 47 -0.61 -16.08 -9.44
C VAL A 47 -1.81 -16.56 -8.63
N ASP A 48 -2.08 -17.84 -8.72
CA ASP A 48 -3.10 -18.50 -7.93
C ASP A 48 -2.58 -18.77 -6.51
N ASP A 49 -3.11 -18.04 -5.56
CA ASP A 49 -2.65 -18.04 -4.16
C ASP A 49 -3.28 -19.17 -3.33
N GLY A 50 -3.25 -20.40 -3.89
CA GLY A 50 -3.75 -21.59 -3.22
C GLY A 50 -5.28 -21.66 -3.23
N SER A 51 -5.92 -21.37 -4.36
CA SER A 51 -7.38 -21.50 -4.53
C SER A 51 -7.85 -22.94 -4.33
N THR A 52 -9.07 -23.06 -3.86
CA THR A 52 -9.78 -24.37 -3.70
C THR A 52 -10.84 -24.62 -4.77
N ASP A 53 -11.06 -23.63 -5.65
CA ASP A 53 -11.96 -23.66 -6.79
C ASP A 53 -11.18 -23.84 -8.11
N ALA A 54 -11.85 -23.67 -9.24
CA ALA A 54 -11.26 -23.81 -10.57
C ALA A 54 -10.47 -22.59 -11.06
N THR A 55 -10.12 -21.64 -10.19
CA THR A 55 -9.44 -20.37 -10.56
C THR A 55 -8.24 -20.60 -11.46
N ALA A 56 -7.32 -21.47 -11.06
CA ALA A 56 -6.08 -21.73 -11.80
C ALA A 56 -6.35 -22.38 -13.16
N ASP A 57 -7.26 -23.38 -13.21
CA ASP A 57 -7.59 -24.09 -14.45
C ASP A 57 -8.26 -23.17 -15.46
N VAL A 58 -9.16 -22.29 -14.99
CA VAL A 58 -9.82 -21.28 -15.83
C VAL A 58 -8.81 -20.25 -16.37
N ALA A 59 -7.85 -19.82 -15.54
CA ALA A 59 -6.81 -18.90 -15.98
C ALA A 59 -5.87 -19.52 -17.02
N GLU A 60 -5.48 -20.79 -16.85
CA GLU A 60 -4.69 -21.53 -17.84
C GLU A 60 -5.45 -21.71 -19.15
N ALA A 61 -6.73 -22.11 -19.09
CA ALA A 61 -7.59 -22.25 -20.27
C ALA A 61 -7.79 -20.92 -21.00
N ALA A 62 -7.76 -19.79 -20.29
CA ALA A 62 -7.79 -18.45 -20.87
C ALA A 62 -6.44 -18.02 -21.48
N GLY A 63 -5.37 -18.83 -21.37
CA GLY A 63 -4.05 -18.58 -21.97
C GLY A 63 -3.09 -17.76 -21.11
N ALA A 64 -3.32 -17.65 -19.80
CA ALA A 64 -2.37 -17.03 -18.89
C ALA A 64 -1.21 -17.97 -18.52
N ILE A 65 -0.05 -17.40 -18.18
CA ILE A 65 0.99 -18.14 -17.45
C ILE A 65 0.54 -18.21 -15.99
N VAL A 66 0.21 -19.40 -15.50
CA VAL A 66 -0.27 -19.59 -14.13
C VAL A 66 0.84 -20.10 -13.23
N ILE A 67 1.01 -19.46 -12.07
CA ILE A 67 1.89 -19.90 -10.99
C ILE A 67 1.00 -20.25 -9.80
N ARG A 68 1.04 -21.51 -9.34
CA ARG A 68 0.20 -21.98 -8.24
C ARG A 68 0.99 -22.03 -6.94
N HIS A 69 0.50 -21.39 -5.89
CA HIS A 69 0.98 -21.55 -4.53
C HIS A 69 0.36 -22.80 -3.89
N THR A 70 1.13 -23.53 -3.12
CA THR A 70 0.66 -24.71 -2.38
C THR A 70 -0.26 -24.33 -1.20
N GLN A 71 -0.14 -23.13 -0.71
CA GLN A 71 -0.97 -22.56 0.36
C GLN A 71 -1.08 -21.04 0.19
N ASN A 72 -2.15 -20.46 0.73
CA ASN A 72 -2.39 -19.02 0.68
C ASN A 72 -1.29 -18.25 1.40
N GLN A 73 -0.57 -17.40 0.67
CA GLN A 73 0.48 -16.51 1.16
C GLN A 73 0.00 -15.05 1.29
N GLY A 74 -1.23 -14.76 0.85
CA GLY A 74 -1.83 -13.44 0.78
C GLY A 74 -1.41 -12.65 -0.46
N LYS A 75 -2.14 -11.53 -0.71
CA LYS A 75 -1.96 -10.71 -1.91
C LYS A 75 -0.50 -10.26 -2.10
N GLY A 76 0.20 -9.88 -1.03
CA GLY A 76 1.61 -9.49 -1.09
C GLY A 76 2.53 -10.62 -1.56
N GLY A 77 2.33 -11.84 -1.03
CA GLY A 77 3.07 -13.03 -1.46
C GLY A 77 2.83 -13.35 -2.94
N ALA A 78 1.57 -13.26 -3.39
CA ALA A 78 1.22 -13.45 -4.79
C ALA A 78 1.85 -12.38 -5.70
N LEU A 79 1.83 -11.11 -5.30
CA LEU A 79 2.49 -10.02 -6.04
C LEU A 79 4.00 -10.22 -6.12
N ASN A 80 4.67 -10.61 -5.02
CA ASN A 80 6.10 -10.91 -5.03
C ASN A 80 6.45 -12.01 -6.04
N THR A 81 5.64 -13.08 -6.07
CA THR A 81 5.82 -14.18 -7.04
C THR A 81 5.58 -13.70 -8.47
N GLY A 82 4.54 -12.90 -8.71
CA GLY A 82 4.23 -12.31 -10.01
C GLY A 82 5.33 -11.35 -10.48
N PHE A 83 5.86 -10.49 -9.61
CA PHE A 83 6.95 -9.56 -9.93
C PHE A 83 8.25 -10.30 -10.25
N ARG A 84 8.57 -11.37 -9.53
CA ARG A 84 9.71 -12.22 -9.86
C ARG A 84 9.57 -12.80 -11.27
N LYS A 85 8.37 -13.34 -11.61
CA LYS A 85 8.11 -13.88 -12.95
C LYS A 85 8.14 -12.79 -14.02
N ALA A 86 7.59 -11.62 -13.73
CA ALA A 86 7.62 -10.50 -14.66
C ALA A 86 9.06 -10.04 -14.98
N ARG A 87 9.97 -9.99 -13.99
CA ARG A 87 11.40 -9.68 -14.23
C ARG A 87 12.08 -10.65 -15.18
N GLU A 88 11.78 -11.96 -15.08
CA GLU A 88 12.32 -12.97 -16.01
C GLU A 88 11.89 -12.68 -17.46
N LEU A 89 10.74 -12.04 -17.64
CA LEU A 89 10.21 -11.69 -18.95
C LEU A 89 10.77 -10.37 -19.50
N SER A 90 11.56 -9.61 -18.74
CA SER A 90 12.15 -8.32 -19.11
C SER A 90 11.12 -7.38 -19.75
N PRO A 91 10.08 -6.94 -19.02
CA PRO A 91 9.05 -6.02 -19.51
C PRO A 91 9.53 -4.58 -19.51
N ASP A 92 8.91 -3.72 -20.35
CA ASP A 92 9.04 -2.27 -20.27
C ASP A 92 8.15 -1.70 -19.15
N VAL A 93 7.01 -2.35 -18.90
CA VAL A 93 6.09 -2.03 -17.80
C VAL A 93 5.39 -3.27 -17.28
N VAL A 94 5.20 -3.35 -15.96
CA VAL A 94 4.37 -4.37 -15.31
C VAL A 94 3.08 -3.71 -14.83
N ILE A 95 1.94 -4.32 -15.13
CA ILE A 95 0.62 -3.83 -14.68
C ILE A 95 0.01 -4.85 -13.74
N THR A 96 -0.44 -4.41 -12.57
CA THR A 96 -1.23 -5.25 -11.65
C THR A 96 -2.71 -4.99 -11.81
N LEU A 97 -3.53 -6.03 -11.69
CA LEU A 97 -4.99 -6.00 -11.74
C LEU A 97 -5.54 -6.98 -10.71
N ASP A 98 -6.69 -6.66 -10.10
CA ASP A 98 -7.40 -7.62 -9.27
C ASP A 98 -8.19 -8.63 -10.13
N ALA A 99 -8.32 -9.87 -9.64
CA ALA A 99 -8.96 -10.97 -10.35
C ALA A 99 -10.51 -10.94 -10.31
N ASP A 100 -11.11 -10.03 -9.50
CA ASP A 100 -12.55 -9.96 -9.21
C ASP A 100 -13.41 -9.30 -10.31
N GLY A 101 -12.77 -8.87 -11.39
CA GLY A 101 -13.42 -8.25 -12.55
C GLY A 101 -13.95 -6.83 -12.34
N GLN A 102 -13.62 -6.18 -11.21
CA GLN A 102 -14.03 -4.79 -10.95
C GLN A 102 -13.23 -3.77 -11.78
N HIS A 103 -11.97 -4.04 -12.06
CA HIS A 103 -11.14 -3.23 -12.94
C HIS A 103 -11.49 -3.45 -14.41
N VAL A 104 -11.38 -2.40 -15.20
CA VAL A 104 -11.58 -2.42 -16.65
C VAL A 104 -10.24 -2.60 -17.35
N PRO A 105 -9.87 -3.80 -17.84
CA PRO A 105 -8.57 -4.01 -18.49
C PRO A 105 -8.34 -3.12 -19.72
N ASP A 106 -9.42 -2.61 -20.34
CA ASP A 106 -9.33 -1.69 -21.47
C ASP A 106 -8.64 -0.34 -21.11
N GLU A 107 -8.52 -0.03 -19.82
CA GLU A 107 -7.82 1.17 -19.31
C GLU A 107 -6.32 0.92 -19.00
N MET A 108 -5.79 -0.29 -19.28
CA MET A 108 -4.38 -0.64 -19.03
C MET A 108 -3.41 0.36 -19.69
N ASN A 109 -3.70 0.82 -20.92
CA ASN A 109 -2.86 1.78 -21.61
C ASN A 109 -2.84 3.15 -20.89
N VAL A 110 -3.95 3.57 -20.30
CA VAL A 110 -4.04 4.82 -19.52
C VAL A 110 -3.17 4.72 -18.25
N VAL A 111 -3.23 3.55 -17.59
CA VAL A 111 -2.45 3.32 -16.37
C VAL A 111 -0.96 3.16 -16.68
N ALA A 112 -0.61 2.54 -17.84
CA ALA A 112 0.78 2.36 -18.26
C ALA A 112 1.44 3.66 -18.74
N GLY A 113 0.67 4.58 -19.31
CA GLY A 113 1.18 5.79 -19.98
C GLY A 113 2.26 6.54 -19.22
N PRO A 114 2.01 7.02 -17.98
CA PRO A 114 3.01 7.79 -17.23
C PRO A 114 4.32 7.05 -16.96
N VAL A 115 4.27 5.72 -16.85
CA VAL A 115 5.47 4.88 -16.63
C VAL A 115 6.23 4.72 -17.95
N LEU A 116 5.55 4.45 -19.05
CA LEU A 116 6.14 4.29 -20.38
C LEU A 116 6.77 5.59 -20.89
N GLU A 117 6.20 6.73 -20.51
CA GLU A 117 6.71 8.07 -20.82
C GLU A 117 7.86 8.51 -19.90
N GLY A 118 8.19 7.71 -18.87
CA GLY A 118 9.24 8.02 -17.90
C GLY A 118 8.88 9.13 -16.92
N HIS A 119 7.61 9.51 -16.81
CA HIS A 119 7.11 10.54 -15.90
C HIS A 119 6.96 10.01 -14.46
N ALA A 120 6.71 8.71 -14.30
CA ALA A 120 6.57 8.05 -13.01
C ALA A 120 7.22 6.67 -13.01
N ASP A 121 7.55 6.19 -11.82
CA ASP A 121 8.03 4.82 -11.59
C ASP A 121 6.86 3.91 -11.19
N ILE A 122 5.79 4.50 -10.62
CA ILE A 122 4.53 3.82 -10.29
C ILE A 122 3.36 4.74 -10.67
N ALA A 123 2.43 4.24 -11.48
CA ALA A 123 1.16 4.89 -11.76
C ALA A 123 0.02 4.12 -11.12
N VAL A 124 -0.87 4.83 -10.41
CA VAL A 124 -2.00 4.27 -9.67
C VAL A 124 -3.29 4.67 -10.38
N GLY A 125 -4.11 3.70 -10.75
CA GLY A 125 -5.45 3.97 -11.27
C GLY A 125 -6.37 4.41 -10.12
N SER A 126 -6.81 5.67 -10.13
CA SER A 126 -7.68 6.25 -9.11
C SER A 126 -9.12 6.38 -9.60
N ARG A 127 -10.06 5.92 -8.77
CA ARG A 127 -11.51 6.05 -8.97
C ARG A 127 -12.05 7.43 -8.59
N TYR A 128 -11.22 8.30 -8.01
CA TYR A 128 -11.64 9.58 -7.43
C TYR A 128 -11.19 10.80 -8.24
N LEU A 129 -10.29 10.67 -9.22
CA LEU A 129 -9.78 11.79 -10.02
C LEU A 129 -10.83 12.36 -11.00
N GLU A 130 -11.68 11.50 -11.56
CA GLU A 130 -12.80 11.92 -12.40
C GLU A 130 -14.10 11.30 -11.87
N LYS A 131 -15.24 12.05 -11.98
CA LYS A 131 -16.56 11.61 -11.48
C LYS A 131 -17.18 10.46 -12.31
N LYS A 132 -16.39 9.57 -12.86
CA LYS A 132 -16.86 8.43 -13.68
C LYS A 132 -17.37 7.25 -12.85
N SER A 133 -16.93 7.12 -11.58
CA SER A 133 -17.34 6.01 -10.71
C SER A 133 -18.40 6.46 -9.71
N VAL A 134 -19.54 5.74 -9.66
CA VAL A 134 -20.57 5.97 -8.64
C VAL A 134 -20.16 5.24 -7.36
N VAL A 135 -19.41 5.93 -6.50
CA VAL A 135 -18.97 5.38 -5.20
C VAL A 135 -20.00 5.74 -4.12
N PRO A 136 -20.52 4.78 -3.35
CA PRO A 136 -21.42 5.09 -2.23
C PRO A 136 -20.78 6.02 -1.20
N LEU A 137 -21.50 7.05 -0.74
CA LEU A 137 -20.98 8.12 0.14
C LEU A 137 -20.28 7.61 1.41
N HIS A 138 -20.81 6.56 2.05
CA HIS A 138 -20.20 5.97 3.25
C HIS A 138 -18.81 5.34 2.98
N ARG A 139 -18.56 4.86 1.75
CA ARG A 139 -17.24 4.37 1.32
C ARG A 139 -16.28 5.52 1.05
N VAL A 140 -16.76 6.62 0.46
CA VAL A 140 -15.95 7.82 0.20
C VAL A 140 -15.33 8.34 1.49
N TRP A 141 -16.12 8.50 2.56
CA TRP A 141 -15.61 8.95 3.86
C TRP A 141 -14.56 8.02 4.47
N GLY A 142 -14.83 6.71 4.45
CA GLY A 142 -13.87 5.73 4.92
C GLY A 142 -12.55 5.79 4.15
N HIS A 143 -12.62 5.81 2.82
CA HIS A 143 -11.44 5.89 1.95
C HIS A 143 -10.66 7.22 2.13
N GLN A 144 -11.35 8.36 2.31
CA GLN A 144 -10.67 9.64 2.55
C GLN A 144 -9.86 9.64 3.84
N ILE A 145 -10.40 9.08 4.93
CA ILE A 145 -9.67 8.94 6.19
C ILE A 145 -8.43 8.05 5.99
N PHE A 146 -8.57 6.91 5.32
CA PHE A 146 -7.45 6.02 5.02
C PHE A 146 -6.41 6.67 4.11
N ASN A 147 -6.85 7.34 3.04
CA ASN A 147 -5.97 8.06 2.14
C ASN A 147 -5.19 9.15 2.87
N PHE A 148 -5.86 9.94 3.71
CA PHE A 148 -5.21 10.97 4.52
C PHE A 148 -4.18 10.39 5.47
N MET A 149 -4.53 9.31 6.20
CA MET A 149 -3.60 8.65 7.11
C MET A 149 -2.40 8.08 6.37
N THR A 150 -2.64 7.31 5.30
CA THR A 150 -1.57 6.67 4.53
C THR A 150 -0.68 7.71 3.86
N SER A 151 -1.27 8.73 3.22
CA SER A 151 -0.53 9.79 2.53
C SER A 151 0.31 10.63 3.49
N SER A 152 -0.26 11.03 4.64
CA SER A 152 0.48 11.81 5.65
C SER A 152 1.64 11.02 6.25
N MET A 153 1.51 9.70 6.37
CA MET A 153 2.49 8.83 7.01
C MET A 153 3.51 8.26 6.02
N ALA A 154 3.09 7.92 4.80
CA ALA A 154 3.97 7.45 3.74
C ALA A 154 4.72 8.59 3.01
N GLY A 155 4.26 9.85 3.17
CA GLY A 155 4.86 11.00 2.49
C GLY A 155 4.48 11.12 1.00
N VAL A 156 3.51 10.33 0.52
CA VAL A 156 3.00 10.34 -0.86
C VAL A 156 1.50 10.61 -0.82
N ALA A 157 1.06 11.70 -1.46
CA ALA A 157 -0.35 12.07 -1.52
C ALA A 157 -1.04 11.33 -2.67
N LEU A 158 -1.90 10.37 -2.36
CA LEU A 158 -2.75 9.67 -3.31
C LEU A 158 -4.22 9.86 -2.95
N SER A 159 -5.06 10.02 -3.98
CA SER A 159 -6.51 10.09 -3.82
C SER A 159 -7.14 8.70 -3.65
N ASP A 160 -6.49 7.64 -4.18
CA ASP A 160 -6.93 6.24 -4.08
C ASP A 160 -5.79 5.32 -3.66
N SER A 161 -5.48 5.31 -2.36
CA SER A 161 -4.42 4.47 -1.80
C SER A 161 -4.71 2.96 -1.88
N GLN A 162 -5.98 2.57 -2.08
CA GLN A 162 -6.44 1.17 -2.02
C GLN A 162 -6.69 0.54 -3.40
N SER A 163 -6.37 1.24 -4.48
CA SER A 163 -6.50 0.68 -5.82
C SER A 163 -5.42 -0.37 -6.09
N GLY A 164 -5.83 -1.55 -6.57
CA GLY A 164 -4.91 -2.63 -7.02
C GLY A 164 -4.51 -2.49 -8.50
N PHE A 165 -5.12 -1.57 -9.24
CA PHE A 165 -4.81 -1.32 -10.65
C PHE A 165 -3.65 -0.33 -10.76
N ARG A 166 -2.46 -0.84 -10.99
CA ARG A 166 -1.21 -0.05 -10.98
C ARG A 166 -0.27 -0.47 -12.09
N ALA A 167 0.51 0.48 -12.59
CA ALA A 167 1.65 0.21 -13.47
C ALA A 167 2.97 0.50 -12.75
N PHE A 168 3.99 -0.29 -13.07
CA PHE A 168 5.31 -0.25 -12.44
C PHE A 168 6.40 -0.25 -13.50
N SER A 169 7.39 0.61 -13.33
CA SER A 169 8.65 0.54 -14.10
C SER A 169 9.45 -0.71 -13.70
N PRO A 170 10.38 -1.19 -14.54
CA PRO A 170 11.30 -2.26 -14.18
C PRO A 170 12.09 -1.97 -12.89
N GLN A 171 12.46 -0.70 -12.67
CA GLN A 171 13.12 -0.27 -11.44
C GLN A 171 12.22 -0.47 -10.22
N ALA A 172 10.95 -0.06 -10.29
CA ALA A 172 10.00 -0.23 -9.20
C ALA A 172 9.73 -1.71 -8.88
N VAL A 173 9.59 -2.56 -9.92
CA VAL A 173 9.44 -4.02 -9.74
C VAL A 173 10.67 -4.65 -9.11
N GLY A 174 11.86 -4.09 -9.36
CA GLY A 174 13.12 -4.56 -8.77
C GLY A 174 13.27 -4.17 -7.28
N ALA A 175 12.79 -2.98 -6.92
CA ALA A 175 12.96 -2.40 -5.59
C ALA A 175 11.88 -2.86 -4.59
N ILE A 176 10.65 -3.13 -5.05
CA ILE A 176 9.52 -3.43 -4.18
C ILE A 176 9.49 -4.93 -3.81
N TRP A 177 9.41 -5.17 -2.50
CA TRP A 177 9.18 -6.50 -1.92
C TRP A 177 8.18 -6.40 -0.76
N PHE A 178 7.00 -7.01 -0.91
CA PHE A 178 5.93 -6.95 0.09
C PHE A 178 6.18 -7.91 1.25
N GLN A 179 5.99 -7.42 2.47
CA GLN A 179 6.00 -8.21 3.70
C GLN A 179 4.58 -8.49 4.20
N GLU A 180 3.64 -7.59 3.89
CA GLU A 180 2.24 -7.73 4.28
C GLU A 180 1.51 -8.77 3.43
N ARG A 181 0.67 -9.58 4.10
CA ARG A 181 -0.08 -10.67 3.46
C ARG A 181 -1.53 -10.30 3.11
N GLY A 182 -2.02 -9.17 3.62
CA GLY A 182 -3.44 -8.80 3.58
C GLY A 182 -3.76 -7.58 2.73
N PHE A 183 -4.86 -6.92 3.07
CA PHE A 183 -5.38 -5.72 2.40
C PHE A 183 -4.58 -4.43 2.67
N SER A 184 -3.52 -4.50 3.42
CA SER A 184 -2.58 -3.40 3.67
C SER A 184 -1.45 -3.33 2.64
N VAL A 185 -1.40 -4.26 1.68
CA VAL A 185 -0.37 -4.32 0.63
C VAL A 185 -0.33 -3.03 -0.20
N GLU A 186 -1.49 -2.48 -0.54
CA GLU A 186 -1.59 -1.22 -1.27
C GLU A 186 -1.02 -0.03 -0.47
N SER A 187 -1.21 -0.06 0.85
CA SER A 187 -0.63 0.94 1.75
C SER A 187 0.87 0.71 1.95
N GLU A 188 1.32 -0.53 2.12
CA GLU A 188 2.74 -0.89 2.20
C GLU A 188 3.50 -0.41 0.98
N MET A 189 2.91 -0.53 -0.21
CA MET A 189 3.50 -0.06 -1.46
C MET A 189 3.86 1.43 -1.43
N GLN A 190 3.05 2.28 -0.79
CA GLN A 190 3.35 3.71 -0.66
C GLN A 190 4.55 3.96 0.26
N PHE A 191 4.66 3.19 1.35
CA PHE A 191 5.84 3.26 2.22
C PHE A 191 7.11 2.82 1.49
N LEU A 192 7.04 1.70 0.76
CA LEU A 192 8.16 1.19 -0.04
C LEU A 192 8.53 2.16 -1.17
N ALA A 193 7.55 2.76 -1.85
CA ALA A 193 7.80 3.76 -2.88
C ALA A 193 8.56 4.98 -2.32
N ASN A 194 8.15 5.48 -1.14
CA ASN A 194 8.85 6.59 -0.48
C ASN A 194 10.26 6.18 -0.02
N GLU A 195 10.43 4.97 0.54
CA GLU A 195 11.72 4.46 1.00
C GLU A 195 12.73 4.35 -0.15
N HIS A 196 12.28 3.87 -1.30
CA HIS A 196 13.09 3.73 -2.51
C HIS A 196 13.08 4.97 -3.42
N GLN A 197 12.52 6.10 -2.96
CA GLN A 197 12.42 7.36 -3.71
C GLN A 197 11.79 7.23 -5.10
N LEU A 198 10.82 6.32 -5.24
CA LEU A 198 10.09 6.09 -6.48
C LEU A 198 9.03 7.17 -6.69
N ARG A 199 8.98 7.69 -7.91
CA ARG A 199 7.99 8.70 -8.31
C ARG A 199 6.64 8.04 -8.53
N MET A 200 5.60 8.51 -7.82
CA MET A 200 4.23 8.03 -7.97
C MET A 200 3.34 9.09 -8.62
N THR A 201 2.42 8.64 -9.45
CA THR A 201 1.37 9.47 -10.04
C THR A 201 0.03 8.74 -10.04
N GLU A 202 -1.06 9.45 -10.26
CA GLU A 202 -2.39 8.88 -10.39
C GLU A 202 -2.98 9.18 -11.77
N VAL A 203 -3.76 8.23 -12.27
CA VAL A 203 -4.55 8.38 -13.50
C VAL A 203 -6.00 7.97 -13.25
N PRO A 204 -6.99 8.60 -13.91
CA PRO A 204 -8.39 8.27 -13.69
C PRO A 204 -8.72 6.90 -14.28
N ILE A 205 -9.46 6.07 -13.51
CA ILE A 205 -9.98 4.78 -13.96
C ILE A 205 -11.45 4.62 -13.59
N THR A 206 -12.11 3.68 -14.28
CA THR A 206 -13.49 3.25 -14.01
C THR A 206 -13.51 1.94 -13.23
N ILE A 207 -14.39 1.83 -12.24
CA ILE A 207 -14.63 0.58 -11.49
C ILE A 207 -16.07 0.14 -11.65
N HIS A 208 -16.26 -1.14 -11.97
CA HIS A 208 -17.56 -1.80 -12.04
C HIS A 208 -17.81 -2.62 -10.77
N TYR A 209 -18.80 -2.22 -9.98
CA TYR A 209 -19.21 -2.97 -8.79
C TYR A 209 -20.23 -4.06 -9.20
N HIS A 210 -19.77 -5.31 -9.34
CA HIS A 210 -20.64 -6.43 -9.78
C HIS A 210 -21.37 -7.12 -8.62
N ASP A 211 -20.78 -7.16 -7.42
CA ASP A 211 -21.33 -7.90 -6.29
C ASP A 211 -21.48 -7.05 -5.02
N ARG A 212 -22.40 -7.49 -4.13
CA ARG A 212 -22.46 -6.97 -2.76
C ARG A 212 -21.17 -7.34 -2.02
N PRO A 213 -20.64 -6.47 -1.15
CA PRO A 213 -19.42 -6.75 -0.42
C PRO A 213 -19.53 -8.08 0.33
N LYS A 214 -18.60 -8.99 0.07
CA LYS A 214 -18.53 -10.33 0.72
C LYS A 214 -18.28 -10.22 2.24
N ARG A 215 -17.90 -9.05 2.77
CA ARG A 215 -17.60 -8.79 4.19
C ARG A 215 -18.28 -7.52 4.68
N SER A 216 -18.50 -7.44 6.01
CA SER A 216 -18.96 -6.21 6.67
C SER A 216 -17.94 -5.08 6.42
N VAL A 217 -18.45 -3.91 5.99
CA VAL A 217 -17.63 -2.71 5.72
C VAL A 217 -16.82 -2.31 6.96
N ILE A 218 -17.41 -2.45 8.15
CA ILE A 218 -16.75 -2.12 9.43
C ILE A 218 -15.60 -3.10 9.71
N ALA A 219 -15.82 -4.41 9.55
CA ALA A 219 -14.78 -5.42 9.78
C ALA A 219 -13.62 -5.27 8.80
N HIS A 220 -13.91 -4.95 7.52
CA HIS A 220 -12.89 -4.66 6.53
C HIS A 220 -12.11 -3.39 6.89
N GLY A 221 -12.80 -2.31 7.25
CA GLY A 221 -12.18 -1.05 7.67
C GLY A 221 -11.27 -1.22 8.89
N LEU A 222 -11.67 -1.98 9.90
CA LEU A 222 -10.84 -2.27 11.07
C LEU A 222 -9.60 -3.09 10.72
N MET A 223 -9.73 -4.05 9.80
CA MET A 223 -8.59 -4.85 9.34
C MET A 223 -7.55 -3.99 8.60
N VAL A 224 -7.99 -3.12 7.68
CA VAL A 224 -7.11 -2.18 6.96
C VAL A 224 -6.49 -1.19 7.92
N LEU A 225 -7.25 -0.62 8.87
CA LEU A 225 -6.73 0.28 9.90
C LEU A 225 -5.64 -0.39 10.74
N ASN A 226 -5.87 -1.64 11.20
CA ASN A 226 -4.85 -2.38 11.94
C ASN A 226 -3.59 -2.62 11.12
N GLY A 227 -3.74 -2.93 9.82
CA GLY A 227 -2.61 -3.05 8.89
C GLY A 227 -1.82 -1.74 8.76
N ILE A 228 -2.51 -0.60 8.58
CA ILE A 228 -1.86 0.71 8.51
C ILE A 228 -1.13 1.06 9.81
N LEU A 229 -1.76 0.85 10.97
CA LEU A 229 -1.13 1.11 12.27
C LEU A 229 0.15 0.27 12.45
N ARG A 230 0.10 -0.99 12.01
CA ARG A 230 1.27 -1.86 12.01
C ARG A 230 2.37 -1.34 11.09
N LEU A 231 2.03 -0.96 9.85
CA LEU A 231 2.98 -0.38 8.90
C LEU A 231 3.62 0.90 9.45
N VAL A 232 2.81 1.82 10.00
CA VAL A 232 3.34 3.06 10.61
C VAL A 232 4.28 2.74 11.76
N GLY A 233 3.93 1.78 12.63
CA GLY A 233 4.81 1.32 13.71
C GLY A 233 6.13 0.75 13.21
N GLN A 234 6.13 0.09 12.06
CA GLN A 234 7.34 -0.49 11.44
C GLN A 234 8.16 0.55 10.68
N TYR A 235 7.52 1.38 9.84
CA TYR A 235 8.23 2.31 8.94
C TYR A 235 8.49 3.69 9.55
N ARG A 236 7.69 4.14 10.52
CA ARG A 236 7.80 5.46 11.18
C ARG A 236 7.64 5.36 12.71
N PRO A 237 8.47 4.56 13.41
CA PRO A 237 8.29 4.30 14.84
C PRO A 237 8.40 5.55 15.72
N LEU A 238 9.24 6.52 15.35
CA LEU A 238 9.33 7.80 16.07
C LEU A 238 8.01 8.57 16.02
N LEU A 239 7.35 8.60 14.87
CA LEU A 239 6.08 9.30 14.69
C LEU A 239 4.95 8.61 15.45
N PHE A 240 4.95 7.29 15.50
CA PHE A 240 3.88 6.49 16.11
C PHE A 240 4.00 6.39 17.63
N PHE A 241 5.22 6.27 18.16
CA PHE A 241 5.44 6.08 19.59
C PHE A 241 6.05 7.30 20.28
N ALA A 242 7.09 7.92 19.69
CA ALA A 242 7.80 8.99 20.35
C ALA A 242 7.00 10.30 20.38
N MET A 243 6.33 10.70 19.31
CA MET A 243 5.50 11.91 19.30
C MET A 243 4.37 11.87 20.34
N PRO A 244 3.49 10.84 20.38
CA PRO A 244 2.50 10.72 21.44
C PRO A 244 3.15 10.65 22.82
N GLY A 245 4.29 9.97 22.95
CA GLY A 245 5.07 9.93 24.19
C GLY A 245 5.46 11.32 24.70
N ILE A 246 5.97 12.18 23.84
CA ILE A 246 6.29 13.58 24.18
C ILE A 246 5.04 14.34 24.63
N LEU A 247 3.91 14.17 23.93
CA LEU A 247 2.64 14.82 24.30
C LEU A 247 2.17 14.37 25.70
N PHE A 248 2.27 13.09 26.03
CA PHE A 248 1.95 12.59 27.36
C PHE A 248 2.91 13.14 28.43
N ILE A 249 4.21 13.27 28.16
CA ILE A 249 5.18 13.90 29.08
C ILE A 249 4.78 15.35 29.34
N LEU A 250 4.47 16.12 28.28
CA LEU A 250 4.05 17.51 28.41
C LEU A 250 2.74 17.64 29.20
N ALA A 251 1.77 16.77 28.95
CA ALA A 251 0.53 16.72 29.73
C ALA A 251 0.82 16.39 31.21
N GLY A 252 1.69 15.41 31.48
CA GLY A 252 2.13 15.07 32.82
C GLY A 252 2.78 16.27 33.53
N MET A 253 3.61 17.03 32.83
CA MET A 253 4.26 18.25 33.36
C MET A 253 3.23 19.32 33.71
N VAL A 254 2.24 19.58 32.83
CA VAL A 254 1.15 20.54 33.09
C VAL A 254 0.37 20.15 34.35
N TRP A 255 0.00 18.87 34.49
CA TRP A 255 -0.64 18.37 35.69
C TRP A 255 0.26 18.47 36.93
N GLY A 256 1.56 18.22 36.78
CA GLY A 256 2.55 18.38 37.86
C GLY A 256 2.64 19.82 38.38
N ILE A 257 2.64 20.81 37.48
CA ILE A 257 2.60 22.24 37.85
C ILE A 257 1.34 22.53 38.66
N ARG A 258 0.18 22.03 38.22
CA ARG A 258 -1.08 22.21 38.98
C ARG A 258 -1.06 21.59 40.36
N VAL A 259 -0.35 20.46 40.55
CA VAL A 259 -0.14 19.86 41.88
C VAL A 259 0.64 20.80 42.78
N VAL A 260 1.70 21.44 42.25
CA VAL A 260 2.54 22.40 43.01
C VAL A 260 1.72 23.63 43.37
N ASP A 261 0.97 24.22 42.45
CA ASP A 261 0.09 25.38 42.67
C ASP A 261 -0.88 25.12 43.82
N ILE A 262 -1.64 24.01 43.74
CA ILE A 262 -2.62 23.64 44.76
C ILE A 262 -1.94 23.42 46.11
N TYR A 263 -0.77 22.80 46.15
CA TYR A 263 -0.01 22.63 47.40
C TYR A 263 0.43 23.94 48.01
N LEU A 264 0.86 24.89 47.20
CA LEU A 264 1.29 26.21 47.69
C LEU A 264 0.11 27.01 48.26
N ASP A 265 -1.09 26.93 47.60
CA ASP A 265 -2.28 27.65 48.02
C ASP A 265 -2.93 27.02 49.27
N PHE A 266 -3.09 25.71 49.30
CA PHE A 266 -3.90 25.02 50.29
C PHE A 266 -3.09 24.20 51.32
N ARG A 267 -1.79 24.05 51.12
CA ARG A 267 -0.88 23.22 51.96
C ARG A 267 -1.32 21.74 52.06
N THR A 268 -2.13 21.29 51.14
CA THR A 268 -2.61 19.90 51.04
C THR A 268 -2.19 19.29 49.71
N LEU A 269 -1.62 18.07 49.77
CA LEU A 269 -1.21 17.39 48.54
C LEU A 269 -2.43 16.83 47.78
N PRO A 270 -2.69 17.29 46.55
CA PRO A 270 -3.79 16.80 45.73
C PRO A 270 -3.40 15.46 45.09
N VAL A 271 -3.49 14.37 45.86
CA VAL A 271 -3.00 13.03 45.46
C VAL A 271 -3.53 12.57 44.10
N GLY A 272 -4.82 12.83 43.78
CA GLY A 272 -5.39 12.45 42.48
C GLY A 272 -4.67 13.09 41.29
N TYR A 273 -4.39 14.41 41.35
CA TYR A 273 -3.65 15.12 40.30
C TYR A 273 -2.17 14.66 40.24
N ALA A 274 -1.56 14.37 41.38
CA ALA A 274 -0.21 13.86 41.43
C ALA A 274 -0.10 12.48 40.75
N LEU A 275 -1.03 11.58 41.01
CA LEU A 275 -1.07 10.27 40.36
C LEU A 275 -1.27 10.37 38.84
N ILE A 276 -2.15 11.28 38.39
CA ILE A 276 -2.35 11.53 36.93
C ILE A 276 -1.05 12.04 36.29
N SER A 277 -0.38 13.01 36.93
CA SER A 277 0.88 13.55 36.45
C SER A 277 1.96 12.47 36.30
N VAL A 278 2.11 11.63 37.32
CA VAL A 278 3.08 10.50 37.30
C VAL A 278 2.71 9.48 36.22
N LEU A 279 1.42 9.11 36.14
CA LEU A 279 0.96 8.16 35.13
C LEU A 279 1.25 8.65 33.70
N PHE A 280 0.91 9.90 33.39
CA PHE A 280 1.18 10.47 32.06
C PHE A 280 2.68 10.56 31.78
N SER A 281 3.49 10.91 32.74
CA SER A 281 4.95 10.98 32.60
C SER A 281 5.55 9.60 32.32
N ILE A 282 5.11 8.57 33.05
CA ILE A 282 5.59 7.18 32.83
C ILE A 282 5.17 6.66 31.46
N VAL A 283 3.88 6.80 31.09
CA VAL A 283 3.35 6.35 29.79
C VAL A 283 4.07 7.09 28.66
N GLY A 284 4.27 8.39 28.82
CA GLY A 284 4.97 9.20 27.82
C GLY A 284 6.45 8.79 27.65
N MET A 285 7.15 8.53 28.74
CA MET A 285 8.55 8.09 28.72
C MET A 285 8.67 6.70 28.07
N LEU A 286 7.78 5.75 28.39
CA LEU A 286 7.75 4.45 27.75
C LEU A 286 7.50 4.57 26.23
N GLY A 287 6.58 5.42 25.82
CA GLY A 287 6.32 5.69 24.40
C GLY A 287 7.54 6.26 23.68
N LEU A 288 8.19 7.26 24.27
CA LEU A 288 9.40 7.88 23.73
C LEU A 288 10.52 6.85 23.56
N PHE A 289 10.85 6.10 24.59
CA PHE A 289 11.90 5.07 24.53
C PHE A 289 11.57 3.97 23.52
N THR A 290 10.32 3.50 23.49
CA THR A 290 9.89 2.51 22.49
C THR A 290 10.12 3.03 21.06
N GLY A 291 9.73 4.28 20.79
CA GLY A 291 9.93 4.91 19.49
C GLY A 291 11.40 4.98 19.08
N VAL A 292 12.28 5.41 20.00
CA VAL A 292 13.72 5.51 19.75
C VAL A 292 14.36 4.15 19.55
N ILE A 293 14.03 3.16 20.38
CA ILE A 293 14.59 1.81 20.28
C ILE A 293 14.21 1.17 18.95
N LEU A 294 12.91 1.22 18.59
CA LEU A 294 12.44 0.64 17.32
C LEU A 294 13.06 1.34 16.10
N HIS A 295 13.26 2.66 16.17
CA HIS A 295 13.93 3.41 15.11
C HIS A 295 15.39 2.96 14.93
N SER A 296 16.13 2.82 16.03
CA SER A 296 17.52 2.36 16.02
C SER A 296 17.67 0.92 15.52
N VAL A 297 16.79 0.01 16.00
CA VAL A 297 16.78 -1.38 15.55
C VAL A 297 16.48 -1.48 14.05
N ARG A 298 15.52 -0.68 13.55
CA ARG A 298 15.25 -0.62 12.12
C ARG A 298 16.46 -0.17 11.30
N GLY A 299 17.16 0.88 11.75
CA GLY A 299 18.39 1.35 11.10
C GLY A 299 19.43 0.24 10.97
N LEU A 300 19.70 -0.48 12.06
CA LEU A 300 20.66 -1.60 12.09
C LEU A 300 20.23 -2.75 11.16
N LEU A 301 18.93 -3.08 11.12
CA LEU A 301 18.42 -4.14 10.23
C LEU A 301 18.58 -3.76 8.76
N LEU A 302 18.31 -2.51 8.38
CA LEU A 302 18.49 -2.03 7.02
C LEU A 302 19.97 -2.08 6.58
N GLU A 303 20.91 -1.75 7.45
CA GLU A 303 22.35 -1.88 7.18
C GLU A 303 22.78 -3.34 6.99
N LEU A 304 22.19 -4.27 7.74
CA LEU A 304 22.49 -5.71 7.61
C LEU A 304 21.98 -6.32 6.32
N ILE A 305 20.86 -5.81 5.78
CA ILE A 305 20.21 -6.32 4.56
C ILE A 305 20.84 -5.73 3.29
N ARG A 306 21.55 -4.58 3.37
CA ARG A 306 22.27 -4.02 2.22
C ARG A 306 23.27 -5.01 1.64
N PRO A 307 23.30 -5.20 0.30
CA PRO A 307 24.30 -6.05 -0.34
C PRO A 307 25.71 -5.63 0.03
N LYS A 308 26.64 -6.59 0.16
CA LYS A 308 28.04 -6.33 0.53
C LYS A 308 28.74 -5.34 -0.39
N GLU A 309 28.36 -5.31 -1.68
CA GLU A 309 28.95 -4.43 -2.71
C GLU A 309 28.67 -2.95 -2.49
N GLU A 310 27.55 -2.59 -1.85
CA GLU A 310 27.24 -1.21 -1.49
C GLU A 310 27.88 -0.78 -0.15
N ARG A 311 28.16 -1.73 0.75
CA ARG A 311 28.82 -1.45 2.04
C ARG A 311 30.29 -1.06 1.89
N ASP A 312 30.96 -1.62 0.89
CA ASP A 312 32.40 -1.39 0.65
C ASP A 312 32.66 -0.13 -0.19
N ALA A 313 31.60 0.52 -0.72
CA ALA A 313 31.71 1.77 -1.46
C ALA A 313 31.59 3.05 -0.58
N ASP A 314 31.03 2.93 0.64
CA ASP A 314 30.83 4.04 1.59
C ASP A 314 31.88 4.08 2.73
N GLY A 315 32.85 3.17 2.74
CA GLY A 315 34.00 3.11 3.68
C GLY A 315 35.26 3.49 2.95
#